data_80a4e6263ef699119ad9514020167c59
#
_entry.id   80a4e6263ef699119ad9514020167c59
#
_cell.length_a   1.000
_cell.length_b   1.000
_cell.length_c   1.000
_cell.angle_alpha   90.00
_cell.angle_beta   90.00
_cell.angle_gamma   90.00
#
_symmetry.space_group_name_H-M   'P 1'
#
loop_
_entity.id
_entity.type
_entity.pdbx_description
1 polymer ?
#
loop_
_entity_poly.entity_id
_entity_poly.type
_entity_poly.pdbx_seq_one_letter_code
_entity_poly.pdbx_strand_id
1 'polypeptide(L)'
;MEKVTFKQFFTTLGAGIWQSICWFCNLCGYKDQSLYGLFVKRVFTGCVTILMMIMTGALLWALYSEHVMKPKYDYYDWQYVSRNVSYSQSAGKVENFKTGETIRNVDWIYKSVDGDSMVCFASKGKRGYFNKFTGKVVIKPQYKRAWIFSEGLACVEENDTLLFINHKNQKVIKANFVFDENADGYVFHDGFCIVTVDNYKYGI
;
A
#
# COMPACT_ATOMS: atom_id res chain seq x y z
N MET A 1 9.56 -37.64 15.42
CA MET A 1 8.17 -37.13 15.28
C MET A 1 7.52 -37.87 14.13
N GLU A 2 6.62 -38.83 14.41
CA GLU A 2 5.87 -39.53 13.38
C GLU A 2 4.93 -38.56 12.63
N LYS A 3 5.02 -38.57 11.32
CA LYS A 3 4.11 -37.76 10.48
C LYS A 3 2.73 -38.41 10.52
N VAL A 4 1.83 -37.80 11.29
CA VAL A 4 0.41 -38.20 11.29
C VAL A 4 -0.15 -38.00 9.88
N THR A 5 -0.60 -39.09 9.25
CA THR A 5 -1.16 -39.05 7.90
C THR A 5 -2.53 -38.33 7.97
N PHE A 6 -2.85 -37.53 6.94
CA PHE A 6 -4.12 -36.80 6.82
C PHE A 6 -5.36 -37.69 7.13
N LYS A 7 -5.32 -38.95 6.66
CA LYS A 7 -6.36 -39.96 6.95
C LYS A 7 -6.46 -40.29 8.44
N GLN A 8 -5.32 -40.40 9.15
CA GLN A 8 -5.31 -40.68 10.61
C GLN A 8 -5.83 -39.47 11.40
N PHE A 9 -5.54 -38.27 10.97
CA PHE A 9 -6.06 -37.04 11.57
C PHE A 9 -7.59 -37.01 11.51
N PHE A 10 -8.17 -37.26 10.35
CA PHE A 10 -9.65 -37.25 10.20
C PHE A 10 -10.36 -38.41 10.91
N THR A 11 -9.75 -39.60 10.99
CA THR A 11 -10.32 -40.70 11.75
C THR A 11 -10.31 -40.45 13.26
N THR A 12 -9.23 -39.90 13.80
CA THR A 12 -9.14 -39.52 15.22
C THR A 12 -10.06 -38.35 15.56
N LEU A 13 -10.16 -37.34 14.68
CA LEU A 13 -11.09 -36.23 14.85
C LEU A 13 -12.55 -36.70 14.82
N GLY A 14 -12.91 -37.59 13.89
CA GLY A 14 -14.23 -38.19 13.79
C GLY A 14 -14.59 -39.02 15.02
N ALA A 15 -13.65 -39.79 15.53
CA ALA A 15 -13.86 -40.60 16.76
C ALA A 15 -14.04 -39.70 17.99
N GLY A 16 -13.26 -38.60 18.11
CA GLY A 16 -13.39 -37.64 19.21
C GLY A 16 -14.74 -36.91 19.20
N ILE A 17 -15.19 -36.49 18.01
CA ILE A 17 -16.53 -35.88 17.84
C ILE A 17 -17.63 -36.87 18.21
N TRP A 18 -17.52 -38.11 17.78
CA TRP A 18 -18.48 -39.13 18.10
C TRP A 18 -18.56 -39.44 19.62
N GLN A 19 -17.42 -39.53 20.29
CA GLN A 19 -17.36 -39.67 21.75
C GLN A 19 -18.02 -38.51 22.48
N SER A 20 -17.76 -37.28 22.04
CA SER A 20 -18.36 -36.08 22.61
C SER A 20 -19.89 -36.06 22.44
N ILE A 21 -20.40 -36.48 21.29
CA ILE A 21 -21.84 -36.60 21.03
C ILE A 21 -22.45 -37.68 21.92
N CYS A 22 -21.79 -38.82 22.04
CA CYS A 22 -22.27 -39.90 22.92
C CYS A 22 -22.28 -39.48 24.40
N TRP A 23 -21.25 -38.76 24.84
CA TRP A 23 -21.15 -38.19 26.18
C TRP A 23 -22.30 -37.21 26.45
N PHE A 24 -22.55 -36.28 25.53
CA PHE A 24 -23.64 -35.30 25.62
C PHE A 24 -25.02 -35.96 25.63
N CYS A 25 -25.25 -36.96 24.77
CA CYS A 25 -26.50 -37.73 24.76
C CYS A 25 -26.73 -38.50 26.08
N ASN A 26 -25.66 -39.04 26.68
CA ASN A 26 -25.73 -39.70 27.98
C ASN A 26 -26.03 -38.71 29.13
N LEU A 27 -25.46 -37.49 29.06
CA LEU A 27 -25.72 -36.40 30.01
C LEU A 27 -27.19 -35.95 29.96
N CYS A 28 -27.81 -35.97 28.77
CA CYS A 28 -29.24 -35.67 28.54
C CYS A 28 -30.17 -36.81 28.89
N GLY A 29 -29.68 -37.93 29.51
CA GLY A 29 -30.48 -39.03 29.94
C GLY A 29 -30.90 -40.05 28.85
N TYR A 30 -30.36 -39.90 27.62
CA TYR A 30 -30.64 -40.81 26.50
C TYR A 30 -29.83 -42.10 26.64
N LYS A 31 -30.29 -43.03 27.50
CA LYS A 31 -29.72 -44.39 27.64
C LYS A 31 -30.43 -45.42 26.79
N ASP A 32 -31.46 -45.03 26.05
CA ASP A 32 -32.33 -45.97 25.35
C ASP A 32 -31.68 -46.45 24.03
N GLN A 33 -31.53 -47.78 23.92
CA GLN A 33 -31.08 -48.45 22.69
C GLN A 33 -32.25 -48.81 21.76
N SER A 34 -33.42 -48.21 21.96
CA SER A 34 -34.55 -48.38 21.08
C SER A 34 -34.26 -47.87 19.67
N LEU A 35 -34.98 -48.40 18.67
CA LEU A 35 -34.90 -47.91 17.27
C LEU A 35 -35.15 -46.40 17.18
N TYR A 36 -35.99 -45.86 18.04
CA TYR A 36 -36.27 -44.43 18.14
C TYR A 36 -35.07 -43.66 18.65
N GLY A 37 -34.39 -44.14 19.69
CA GLY A 37 -33.17 -43.51 20.21
C GLY A 37 -32.03 -43.49 19.19
N LEU A 38 -31.86 -44.55 18.39
CA LEU A 38 -30.90 -44.62 17.29
C LEU A 38 -31.24 -43.62 16.17
N PHE A 39 -32.52 -43.48 15.86
CA PHE A 39 -32.99 -42.50 14.87
C PHE A 39 -32.69 -41.06 15.32
N VAL A 40 -33.04 -40.70 16.55
CA VAL A 40 -32.75 -39.36 17.11
C VAL A 40 -31.26 -39.06 17.15
N LYS A 41 -30.42 -40.03 17.53
CA LYS A 41 -28.96 -39.90 17.50
C LYS A 41 -28.45 -39.62 16.08
N ARG A 42 -28.94 -40.33 15.06
CA ARG A 42 -28.54 -40.08 13.65
C ARG A 42 -28.98 -38.72 13.15
N VAL A 43 -30.21 -38.31 13.45
CA VAL A 43 -30.71 -36.98 13.07
C VAL A 43 -29.91 -35.89 13.75
N PHE A 44 -29.64 -35.99 15.05
CA PHE A 44 -28.82 -35.03 15.79
C PHE A 44 -27.39 -34.95 15.23
N THR A 45 -26.75 -36.10 14.96
CA THR A 45 -25.42 -36.15 14.36
C THR A 45 -25.42 -35.49 12.98
N GLY A 46 -26.45 -35.75 12.16
CA GLY A 46 -26.59 -35.11 10.86
C GLY A 46 -26.74 -33.59 10.95
N CYS A 47 -27.55 -33.10 11.88
CA CYS A 47 -27.68 -31.65 12.11
C CYS A 47 -26.38 -31.01 12.58
N VAL A 48 -25.64 -31.63 13.49
CA VAL A 48 -24.35 -31.11 13.98
C VAL A 48 -23.31 -31.11 12.86
N THR A 49 -23.25 -32.16 12.04
CA THR A 49 -22.30 -32.17 10.90
C THR A 49 -22.62 -31.10 9.87
N ILE A 50 -23.89 -30.89 9.55
CA ILE A 50 -24.30 -29.80 8.63
C ILE A 50 -23.95 -28.44 9.23
N LEU A 51 -24.19 -28.21 10.50
CA LEU A 51 -23.84 -26.96 11.17
C LEU A 51 -22.34 -26.72 11.13
N MET A 52 -21.52 -27.74 11.39
CA MET A 52 -20.07 -27.64 11.31
C MET A 52 -19.59 -27.34 9.88
N MET A 53 -20.21 -27.93 8.85
CA MET A 53 -19.88 -27.61 7.46
C MET A 53 -20.23 -26.15 7.10
N ILE A 54 -21.37 -25.66 7.57
CA ILE A 54 -21.76 -24.26 7.37
C ILE A 54 -20.76 -23.32 8.05
N MET A 55 -20.40 -23.60 9.31
CA MET A 55 -19.44 -22.79 10.06
C MET A 55 -18.04 -22.78 9.41
N THR A 56 -17.55 -23.95 8.98
CA THR A 56 -16.27 -24.04 8.27
C THR A 56 -16.30 -23.34 6.92
N GLY A 57 -17.40 -23.48 6.17
CA GLY A 57 -17.62 -22.76 4.92
C GLY A 57 -17.65 -21.25 5.12
N ALA A 58 -18.36 -20.76 6.13
CA ALA A 58 -18.40 -19.33 6.48
C ALA A 58 -17.01 -18.80 6.90
N LEU A 59 -16.25 -19.56 7.68
CA LEU A 59 -14.89 -19.19 8.07
C LEU A 59 -13.96 -19.12 6.86
N LEU A 60 -13.98 -20.12 5.98
CA LEU A 60 -13.20 -20.13 4.75
C LEU A 60 -13.59 -18.97 3.81
N TRP A 61 -14.89 -18.68 3.70
CA TRP A 61 -15.37 -17.52 2.95
C TRP A 61 -14.90 -16.21 3.55
N ALA A 62 -14.95 -16.06 4.87
CA ALA A 62 -14.45 -14.87 5.56
C ALA A 62 -12.94 -14.66 5.31
N LEU A 63 -12.13 -15.71 5.46
CA LEU A 63 -10.70 -15.66 5.17
C LEU A 63 -10.42 -15.35 3.69
N TYR A 64 -11.15 -15.96 2.77
CA TYR A 64 -11.04 -15.70 1.35
C TYR A 64 -11.41 -14.24 1.00
N SER A 65 -12.54 -13.75 1.55
CA SER A 65 -12.98 -12.38 1.33
C SER A 65 -11.99 -11.35 1.89
N GLU A 66 -11.37 -11.67 3.01
CA GLU A 66 -10.41 -10.77 3.65
C GLU A 66 -9.05 -10.71 2.95
N HIS A 67 -8.56 -11.84 2.44
CA HIS A 67 -7.23 -11.93 1.85
C HIS A 67 -7.20 -11.82 0.32
N VAL A 68 -8.29 -12.20 -0.35
CA VAL A 68 -8.35 -12.29 -1.81
C VAL A 68 -9.29 -11.25 -2.43
N MET A 69 -10.46 -11.03 -1.83
CA MET A 69 -11.46 -10.12 -2.41
C MET A 69 -11.31 -8.67 -1.96
N LYS A 70 -10.75 -8.39 -0.76
CA LYS A 70 -10.48 -6.98 -0.41
C LYS A 70 -9.47 -6.44 -1.41
N PRO A 71 -9.80 -5.32 -2.08
CA PRO A 71 -8.81 -4.66 -2.90
C PRO A 71 -7.58 -4.41 -2.01
N LYS A 72 -6.41 -4.81 -2.50
CA LYS A 72 -5.12 -4.69 -1.79
C LYS A 72 -4.82 -3.26 -1.33
N TYR A 73 -5.63 -2.31 -1.80
CA TYR A 73 -5.47 -0.88 -1.57
C TYR A 73 -6.79 -0.30 -1.09
N ASP A 74 -6.72 0.44 0.00
CA ASP A 74 -7.89 1.13 0.53
C ASP A 74 -8.31 2.24 -0.46
N TYR A 75 -9.58 2.27 -0.86
CA TYR A 75 -10.09 3.28 -1.80
C TYR A 75 -9.90 4.71 -1.25
N TYR A 76 -9.87 4.86 0.06
CA TYR A 76 -9.71 6.15 0.75
C TYR A 76 -8.27 6.66 0.81
N ASP A 77 -7.27 5.87 0.42
CA ASP A 77 -5.86 6.25 0.40
C ASP A 77 -5.47 7.05 -0.86
N TRP A 78 -6.36 7.11 -1.86
CA TRP A 78 -6.08 7.84 -3.08
C TRP A 78 -6.13 9.34 -2.84
N GLN A 79 -4.97 9.98 -2.98
CA GLN A 79 -4.80 11.43 -2.94
C GLN A 79 -4.91 12.01 -4.35
N TYR A 80 -5.73 13.05 -4.48
CA TYR A 80 -5.89 13.76 -5.73
C TYR A 80 -4.60 14.51 -6.13
N VAL A 81 -4.11 14.27 -7.34
CA VAL A 81 -2.99 15.00 -7.95
C VAL A 81 -3.48 15.92 -9.05
N SER A 82 -4.32 15.39 -9.94
CA SER A 82 -5.00 16.16 -11.00
C SER A 82 -6.27 15.42 -11.45
N ARG A 83 -7.00 15.98 -12.44
CA ARG A 83 -8.29 15.46 -12.92
C ARG A 83 -8.31 13.94 -13.16
N ASN A 84 -7.22 13.37 -13.66
CA ASN A 84 -7.16 11.93 -14.00
C ASN A 84 -6.02 11.20 -13.29
N VAL A 85 -5.22 11.88 -12.49
CA VAL A 85 -4.04 11.32 -11.84
C VAL A 85 -4.20 11.39 -10.34
N SER A 86 -4.01 10.26 -9.68
CA SER A 86 -4.03 10.14 -8.22
C SER A 86 -2.80 9.37 -7.73
N TYR A 87 -2.44 9.62 -6.48
CA TYR A 87 -1.37 8.96 -5.76
C TYR A 87 -1.94 8.14 -4.60
N SER A 88 -1.43 6.94 -4.40
CA SER A 88 -1.72 6.14 -3.23
C SER A 88 -0.42 5.84 -2.49
N GLN A 89 -0.34 6.27 -1.24
CA GLN A 89 0.83 6.03 -0.39
C GLN A 89 0.92 4.56 0.01
N SER A 90 -0.20 3.93 0.40
CA SER A 90 -0.23 2.52 0.79
C SER A 90 0.12 1.59 -0.37
N ALA A 91 -0.30 1.94 -1.59
CA ALA A 91 0.06 1.22 -2.81
C ALA A 91 1.45 1.56 -3.35
N GLY A 92 2.06 2.65 -2.89
CA GLY A 92 3.32 3.17 -3.42
C GLY A 92 3.26 3.45 -4.91
N LYS A 93 2.12 4.02 -5.40
CA LYS A 93 1.93 4.25 -6.83
C LYS A 93 1.22 5.55 -7.16
N VAL A 94 1.56 6.09 -8.32
CA VAL A 94 0.79 7.13 -9.02
C VAL A 94 0.11 6.50 -10.22
N GLU A 95 -1.16 6.78 -10.44
CA GLU A 95 -1.94 6.20 -11.53
C GLU A 95 -2.76 7.24 -12.27
N ASN A 96 -2.73 7.18 -13.59
CA ASN A 96 -3.63 7.92 -14.46
C ASN A 96 -4.79 7.02 -14.86
N PHE A 97 -5.95 7.22 -14.27
CA PHE A 97 -7.16 6.40 -14.50
C PHE A 97 -7.72 6.49 -15.91
N LYS A 98 -7.36 7.53 -16.67
CA LYS A 98 -7.81 7.68 -18.07
C LYS A 98 -6.95 6.88 -19.04
N THR A 99 -5.62 6.85 -18.82
CA THR A 99 -4.67 6.24 -19.77
C THR A 99 -4.12 4.90 -19.29
N GLY A 100 -4.28 4.56 -18.00
CA GLY A 100 -3.67 3.40 -17.37
C GLY A 100 -2.18 3.56 -17.09
N GLU A 101 -1.60 4.74 -17.35
CA GLU A 101 -0.19 5.01 -17.02
C GLU A 101 0.03 4.92 -15.51
N THR A 102 1.05 4.18 -15.10
CA THR A 102 1.32 3.92 -13.68
C THR A 102 2.79 4.07 -13.34
N ILE A 103 3.11 4.83 -12.30
CA ILE A 103 4.44 4.90 -11.69
C ILE A 103 4.38 4.05 -10.42
N ARG A 104 5.31 3.12 -10.26
CA ARG A 104 5.40 2.21 -9.10
C ARG A 104 6.60 2.54 -8.22
N ASN A 105 6.59 2.02 -6.99
CA ASN A 105 7.62 2.25 -5.97
C ASN A 105 7.79 3.74 -5.67
N VAL A 106 6.67 4.43 -5.50
CA VAL A 106 6.63 5.83 -5.11
C VAL A 106 6.53 5.90 -3.60
N ASP A 107 7.56 6.43 -2.95
CA ASP A 107 7.61 6.55 -1.50
C ASP A 107 6.71 7.71 -1.03
N TRP A 108 6.79 8.85 -1.72
CA TRP A 108 5.98 10.04 -1.48
C TRP A 108 6.01 10.98 -2.69
N ILE A 109 5.07 11.94 -2.70
CA ILE A 109 5.03 13.03 -3.69
C ILE A 109 5.00 14.38 -2.97
N TYR A 110 5.59 15.42 -3.59
CA TYR A 110 5.35 16.81 -3.21
C TYR A 110 4.21 17.40 -4.04
N LYS A 111 3.36 18.22 -3.42
CA LYS A 111 2.38 19.00 -4.17
C LYS A 111 3.12 19.97 -5.11
N SER A 112 2.67 20.03 -6.36
CA SER A 112 3.17 21.04 -7.29
C SER A 112 2.64 22.42 -6.88
N VAL A 113 3.40 23.47 -7.21
CA VAL A 113 2.88 24.84 -7.16
C VAL A 113 1.74 24.98 -8.17
N ASP A 114 0.73 25.77 -7.85
CA ASP A 114 -0.36 26.09 -8.76
C ASP A 114 0.22 26.66 -10.06
N GLY A 115 -0.21 26.09 -11.18
CA GLY A 115 0.28 26.49 -12.51
C GLY A 115 1.41 25.62 -13.07
N ASP A 116 2.23 24.96 -12.26
CA ASP A 116 3.26 24.07 -12.80
C ASP A 116 2.69 22.66 -13.10
N SER A 117 3.24 22.03 -14.13
CA SER A 117 2.84 20.69 -14.58
C SER A 117 3.65 19.57 -13.94
N MET A 118 4.72 19.88 -13.26
CA MET A 118 5.66 18.91 -12.71
C MET A 118 5.42 18.67 -11.22
N VAL A 119 5.42 17.40 -10.83
CA VAL A 119 5.32 16.97 -9.43
C VAL A 119 6.60 16.23 -9.07
N CYS A 120 7.24 16.66 -8.00
CA CYS A 120 8.39 15.95 -7.44
C CYS A 120 7.92 14.68 -6.73
N PHE A 121 8.60 13.57 -6.94
CA PHE A 121 8.34 12.31 -6.25
C PHE A 121 9.64 11.63 -5.81
N ALA A 122 9.55 10.83 -4.76
CA ALA A 122 10.64 9.99 -4.32
C ALA A 122 10.38 8.53 -4.71
N SER A 123 11.45 7.85 -5.06
CA SER A 123 11.46 6.42 -5.31
C SER A 123 12.85 5.86 -4.97
N LYS A 124 12.88 4.85 -4.08
CA LYS A 124 14.13 4.19 -3.64
C LYS A 124 15.19 5.16 -3.13
N GLY A 125 14.78 6.16 -2.34
CA GLY A 125 15.66 7.17 -1.77
C GLY A 125 16.20 8.22 -2.75
N LYS A 126 15.76 8.21 -4.00
CA LYS A 126 16.08 9.21 -5.02
C LYS A 126 14.83 10.00 -5.41
N ARG A 127 15.03 11.24 -5.86
CA ARG A 127 13.95 12.13 -6.28
C ARG A 127 13.97 12.36 -7.78
N GLY A 128 12.78 12.46 -8.37
CA GLY A 128 12.55 12.73 -9.77
C GLY A 128 11.26 13.51 -9.96
N TYR A 129 10.80 13.63 -11.21
CA TYR A 129 9.61 14.40 -11.52
C TYR A 129 8.74 13.69 -12.53
N PHE A 130 7.42 13.77 -12.33
CA PHE A 130 6.42 13.34 -13.29
C PHE A 130 5.46 14.48 -13.65
N ASN A 131 4.83 14.36 -14.81
CA ASN A 131 3.82 15.32 -15.23
C ASN A 131 2.46 15.02 -14.58
N LYS A 132 1.91 15.98 -13.84
CA LYS A 132 0.66 15.81 -13.06
C LYS A 132 -0.58 15.50 -13.91
N PHE A 133 -0.59 15.87 -15.19
CA PHE A 133 -1.74 15.66 -16.06
C PHE A 133 -1.71 14.32 -16.78
N THR A 134 -0.51 13.85 -17.12
CA THR A 134 -0.32 12.60 -17.87
C THR A 134 0.04 11.40 -16.97
N GLY A 135 0.58 11.63 -15.79
CA GLY A 135 1.12 10.58 -14.92
C GLY A 135 2.45 9.99 -15.43
N LYS A 136 3.07 10.58 -16.46
CA LYS A 136 4.33 10.06 -17.04
C LYS A 136 5.54 10.64 -16.32
N VAL A 137 6.53 9.78 -16.05
CA VAL A 137 7.83 10.23 -15.56
C VAL A 137 8.53 11.06 -16.63
N VAL A 138 8.88 12.30 -16.30
CA VAL A 138 9.63 13.21 -17.17
C VAL A 138 11.12 13.19 -16.80
N ILE A 139 11.42 13.25 -15.51
CA ILE A 139 12.78 13.15 -14.98
C ILE A 139 12.84 11.94 -14.05
N LYS A 140 13.64 10.95 -14.42
CA LYS A 140 13.79 9.72 -13.62
C LYS A 140 14.36 10.04 -12.24
N PRO A 141 14.01 9.28 -11.18
CA PRO A 141 14.58 9.44 -9.85
C PRO A 141 16.11 9.27 -9.89
N GLN A 142 16.84 10.36 -9.71
CA GLN A 142 18.31 10.39 -9.76
C GLN A 142 18.94 11.32 -8.73
N TYR A 143 18.21 12.34 -8.28
CA TYR A 143 18.71 13.33 -7.35
C TYR A 143 18.60 12.88 -5.90
N LYS A 144 19.58 13.26 -5.07
CA LYS A 144 19.56 13.00 -3.62
C LYS A 144 18.50 13.86 -2.93
N ARG A 145 18.45 15.15 -3.29
CA ARG A 145 17.38 16.08 -2.92
C ARG A 145 16.86 16.77 -4.17
N ALA A 146 15.59 17.15 -4.16
CA ALA A 146 14.96 17.93 -5.21
C ALA A 146 13.72 18.62 -4.63
N TRP A 147 13.45 19.82 -5.07
CA TRP A 147 12.34 20.67 -4.64
C TRP A 147 11.29 20.78 -5.74
N ILE A 148 10.18 21.41 -5.43
CA ILE A 148 9.11 21.65 -6.39
C ILE A 148 9.55 22.58 -7.50
N PHE A 149 9.00 22.43 -8.70
CA PHE A 149 9.13 23.41 -9.76
C PHE A 149 8.32 24.66 -9.40
N SER A 150 8.96 25.79 -9.55
CA SER A 150 8.36 27.12 -9.48
C SER A 150 9.01 28.02 -10.51
N GLU A 151 8.21 28.81 -11.24
CA GLU A 151 8.68 29.71 -12.29
C GLU A 151 9.55 29.02 -13.36
N GLY A 152 9.27 27.74 -13.63
CA GLY A 152 9.97 26.95 -14.64
C GLY A 152 11.31 26.34 -14.19
N LEU A 153 11.71 26.56 -12.94
CA LEU A 153 12.96 26.04 -12.36
C LEU A 153 12.70 25.22 -11.12
N ALA A 154 13.54 24.22 -10.88
CA ALA A 154 13.57 23.45 -9.65
C ALA A 154 15.01 23.31 -9.15
N CYS A 155 15.22 23.49 -7.86
CA CYS A 155 16.47 23.17 -7.21
C CYS A 155 16.64 21.66 -7.09
N VAL A 156 17.82 21.15 -7.33
CA VAL A 156 18.20 19.75 -7.15
C VAL A 156 19.61 19.64 -6.59
N GLU A 157 19.85 18.57 -5.82
CA GLU A 157 21.18 18.26 -5.31
C GLU A 157 21.84 17.17 -6.15
N GLU A 158 22.97 17.48 -6.71
CA GLU A 158 23.84 16.57 -7.46
C GLU A 158 25.28 16.71 -6.98
N ASN A 159 25.92 15.61 -6.59
CA ASN A 159 27.28 15.58 -6.06
C ASN A 159 27.50 16.58 -4.90
N ASP A 160 26.59 16.58 -3.93
CA ASP A 160 26.57 17.45 -2.75
C ASP A 160 26.55 18.98 -3.06
N THR A 161 26.16 19.34 -4.29
CA THR A 161 26.00 20.70 -4.76
C THR A 161 24.58 20.94 -5.21
N LEU A 162 24.02 22.09 -4.84
CA LEU A 162 22.73 22.55 -5.33
C LEU A 162 22.88 23.25 -6.67
N LEU A 163 21.97 22.95 -7.57
CA LEU A 163 21.85 23.57 -8.88
C LEU A 163 20.39 23.65 -9.29
N PHE A 164 20.08 24.49 -10.28
CA PHE A 164 18.71 24.60 -10.78
C PHE A 164 18.58 24.03 -12.19
N ILE A 165 17.50 23.26 -12.37
CA ILE A 165 17.15 22.62 -13.63
C ILE A 165 15.83 23.15 -14.17
N ASN A 166 15.65 23.07 -15.49
CA ASN A 166 14.37 23.30 -16.15
C ASN A 166 13.58 21.98 -16.34
N HIS A 167 12.36 22.07 -16.88
CA HIS A 167 11.49 20.91 -17.17
C HIS A 167 12.12 19.87 -18.12
N LYS A 168 13.13 20.25 -18.90
CA LYS A 168 13.89 19.34 -19.80
C LYS A 168 15.10 18.72 -19.10
N ASN A 169 15.23 18.89 -17.80
CA ASN A 169 16.37 18.42 -17.01
C ASN A 169 17.71 19.06 -17.43
N GLN A 170 17.68 20.27 -18.00
CA GLN A 170 18.87 21.01 -18.34
C GLN A 170 19.27 21.89 -17.16
N LYS A 171 20.57 21.89 -16.81
CA LYS A 171 21.14 22.70 -15.75
C LYS A 171 21.19 24.16 -16.23
N VAL A 172 20.35 25.00 -15.63
CA VAL A 172 20.25 26.44 -15.98
C VAL A 172 21.17 27.29 -15.10
N ILE A 173 21.14 27.07 -13.79
CA ILE A 173 22.01 27.76 -12.83
C ILE A 173 22.93 26.71 -12.21
N LYS A 174 24.24 26.89 -12.40
CA LYS A 174 25.31 25.96 -12.00
C LYS A 174 26.23 26.55 -10.94
N ALA A 175 25.73 27.45 -10.12
CA ALA A 175 26.52 27.98 -9.01
C ALA A 175 26.70 26.88 -7.96
N ASN A 176 27.87 26.91 -7.28
CA ASN A 176 28.18 25.94 -6.22
C ASN A 176 27.47 26.35 -4.92
N PHE A 177 26.17 26.19 -4.88
CA PHE A 177 25.37 26.41 -3.66
C PHE A 177 25.49 25.21 -2.72
N VAL A 178 25.52 25.48 -1.43
CA VAL A 178 25.59 24.45 -0.38
C VAL A 178 24.21 24.23 0.19
N PHE A 179 23.87 22.96 0.49
CA PHE A 179 22.65 22.65 1.18
C PHE A 179 22.75 23.06 2.65
N ASP A 180 21.77 23.83 3.11
CA ASP A 180 21.60 24.21 4.50
C ASP A 180 20.28 23.62 5.02
N GLU A 181 20.37 22.86 6.12
CA GLU A 181 19.20 22.23 6.74
C GLU A 181 18.22 23.25 7.34
N ASN A 182 18.68 24.45 7.65
CA ASN A 182 17.88 25.52 8.22
C ASN A 182 17.25 26.45 7.17
N ALA A 183 17.53 26.23 5.89
CA ALA A 183 16.91 27.01 4.83
C ALA A 183 15.47 26.57 4.57
N ASP A 184 14.55 27.53 4.45
CA ASP A 184 13.10 27.30 4.26
C ASP A 184 12.72 26.72 2.88
N GLY A 185 13.69 26.27 2.11
CA GLY A 185 13.52 25.68 0.81
C GLY A 185 14.14 26.52 -0.31
N TYR A 186 14.47 25.83 -1.38
CA TYR A 186 15.15 26.42 -2.54
C TYR A 186 14.15 26.52 -3.70
N VAL A 187 13.15 27.41 -3.53
CA VAL A 187 12.02 27.57 -4.46
C VAL A 187 11.96 29.03 -4.90
N PHE A 188 11.76 29.27 -6.20
CA PHE A 188 11.60 30.61 -6.74
C PHE A 188 10.25 31.21 -6.38
N HIS A 189 10.27 32.48 -5.98
CA HIS A 189 9.10 33.34 -5.77
C HIS A 189 9.39 34.72 -6.31
N ASP A 190 8.56 35.25 -7.19
CA ASP A 190 8.68 36.58 -7.80
C ASP A 190 10.05 36.84 -8.43
N GLY A 191 10.62 35.81 -9.07
CA GLY A 191 11.94 35.89 -9.73
C GLY A 191 13.15 35.71 -8.81
N PHE A 192 12.93 35.44 -7.52
CA PHE A 192 14.03 35.32 -6.54
C PHE A 192 13.99 33.93 -5.86
N CYS A 193 15.18 33.46 -5.50
CA CYS A 193 15.35 32.27 -4.69
C CYS A 193 16.48 32.48 -3.69
N ILE A 194 16.23 32.24 -2.42
CA ILE A 194 17.24 32.31 -1.38
C ILE A 194 18.09 31.03 -1.43
N VAL A 195 19.40 31.21 -1.54
CA VAL A 195 20.40 30.15 -1.61
C VAL A 195 21.51 30.36 -0.60
N THR A 196 22.10 29.30 -0.10
CA THR A 196 23.25 29.34 0.79
C THR A 196 24.54 29.25 -0.07
N VAL A 197 25.37 30.24 -0.03
CA VAL A 197 26.61 30.33 -0.84
C VAL A 197 27.81 29.78 -0.09
N ASP A 198 27.84 29.98 1.21
CA ASP A 198 28.89 29.51 2.12
C ASP A 198 28.25 29.35 3.52
N ASN A 199 28.89 28.61 4.42
CA ASN A 199 28.36 28.44 5.79
C ASN A 199 28.00 29.82 6.38
N TYR A 200 26.67 30.09 6.50
CA TYR A 200 26.06 31.33 7.03
C TYR A 200 25.96 32.55 6.08
N LYS A 201 26.25 32.45 4.79
CA LYS A 201 26.01 33.53 3.81
C LYS A 201 24.87 33.13 2.87
N TYR A 202 23.87 34.00 2.78
CA TYR A 202 22.74 33.82 1.88
C TYR A 202 22.88 34.73 0.66
N GLY A 203 22.58 34.20 -0.51
CA GLY A 203 22.45 34.93 -1.76
C GLY A 203 20.98 34.97 -2.20
N ILE A 204 20.61 35.98 -3.00
CA ILE A 204 19.29 36.16 -3.58
C ILE A 204 19.40 36.01 -5.10
#